data_b5febe3e7826aaf9a0600d70bf58776f
#
_entry.id   b5febe3e7826aaf9a0600d70bf58776f
#
_cell.length_a   1.000
_cell.length_b   1.000
_cell.length_c   1.000
_cell.angle_alpha   90.00
_cell.angle_beta   90.00
_cell.angle_gamma   90.00
#
_symmetry.space_group_name_H-M   'P 1'
#
loop_
_entity.id
_entity.type
_entity.pdbx_description
1 polymer ?
#
loop_
_entity_poly.entity_id
_entity_poly.type
_entity_poly.pdbx_seq_one_letter_code
_entity_poly.pdbx_strand_id
1 'polypeptide(L)'
;YVEDQNTGYVETDTNCSKMPSREMAIVTCMDTRLVNFLEDSMDIGRGEAKIVKTAGNCVTGPFDGIVRSLLICIFELGVNEIFIIGHHECGMAKTTAESLSTKMLARGIAPEAIHMVRKEMERWADGFTHPAENVEDTVEELRMNPLIPKDVPIHGLIFHPRTGEIEVIVNGYTQMKQYYEK
;
A
#
# COMPACT_ATOMS: atom_id res chain seq x y z
N TYR A 1 11.84 23.52 -12.76
CA TYR A 1 10.50 22.90 -12.93
C TYR A 1 9.52 23.32 -11.82
N VAL A 2 9.90 23.17 -10.54
CA VAL A 2 9.02 23.53 -9.41
C VAL A 2 8.75 25.04 -9.35
N GLU A 3 9.75 25.86 -9.58
CA GLU A 3 9.62 27.33 -9.61
C GLU A 3 8.67 27.78 -10.71
N ASP A 4 8.77 27.20 -11.90
CA ASP A 4 7.90 27.53 -13.05
C ASP A 4 6.43 27.10 -12.78
N GLN A 5 6.20 26.02 -12.05
CA GLN A 5 4.86 25.52 -11.73
C GLN A 5 4.19 26.31 -10.58
N ASN A 6 4.97 26.99 -9.75
CA ASN A 6 4.44 27.78 -8.63
C ASN A 6 3.94 29.17 -9.03
N THR A 7 4.16 29.60 -10.27
CA THR A 7 3.63 30.87 -10.78
C THR A 7 2.12 30.77 -10.99
N GLY A 8 1.34 31.46 -10.15
CA GLY A 8 -0.13 31.45 -10.22
C GLY A 8 -0.83 30.42 -9.33
N TYR A 9 -0.12 29.84 -8.37
CA TYR A 9 -0.73 28.97 -7.37
C TYR A 9 -1.77 29.76 -6.54
N VAL A 10 -3.03 29.37 -6.62
CA VAL A 10 -4.12 29.93 -5.84
C VAL A 10 -4.52 28.89 -4.81
N GLU A 11 -4.67 29.30 -3.55
CA GLU A 11 -5.23 28.44 -2.50
C GLU A 11 -6.66 28.06 -2.90
N THR A 12 -6.87 26.80 -3.27
CA THR A 12 -8.13 26.33 -3.85
C THR A 12 -9.11 25.78 -2.83
N ASP A 13 -8.64 25.43 -1.64
CA ASP A 13 -9.51 24.89 -0.58
C ASP A 13 -8.90 25.12 0.81
N THR A 14 -9.43 26.09 1.53
CA THR A 14 -9.06 26.41 2.92
C THR A 14 -9.68 25.46 3.94
N ASN A 15 -10.63 24.61 3.55
CA ASN A 15 -11.41 23.73 4.44
C ASN A 15 -11.00 22.25 4.38
N CYS A 16 -9.95 21.89 3.62
CA CYS A 16 -9.52 20.50 3.55
C CYS A 16 -8.95 20.03 4.91
N SER A 17 -9.71 19.16 5.60
CA SER A 17 -9.30 18.56 6.85
C SER A 17 -8.12 17.61 6.68
N LYS A 18 -7.27 17.50 7.72
CA LYS A 18 -6.30 16.42 7.82
C LYS A 18 -6.92 15.04 8.04
N MET A 19 -8.16 15.01 8.53
CA MET A 19 -8.95 13.80 8.71
C MET A 19 -9.57 13.40 7.36
N PRO A 20 -9.44 12.14 6.92
CA PRO A 20 -10.08 11.69 5.68
C PRO A 20 -11.59 11.62 5.87
N SER A 21 -12.37 12.24 4.98
CA SER A 21 -13.82 12.34 5.16
C SER A 21 -14.55 11.00 5.00
N ARG A 22 -13.95 10.03 4.31
CA ARG A 22 -14.46 8.65 4.21
C ARG A 22 -13.90 7.71 5.29
N GLU A 23 -13.11 8.22 6.22
CA GLU A 23 -12.52 7.46 7.34
C GLU A 23 -11.75 6.20 6.88
N MET A 24 -11.18 6.23 5.67
CA MET A 24 -10.50 5.09 5.06
C MET A 24 -9.01 5.34 4.80
N ALA A 25 -8.24 4.25 4.81
CA ALA A 25 -6.86 4.23 4.35
C ALA A 25 -6.67 3.19 3.23
N ILE A 26 -5.92 3.56 2.21
CA ILE A 26 -5.55 2.71 1.08
C ILE A 26 -4.04 2.48 1.12
N VAL A 27 -3.63 1.22 1.06
CA VAL A 27 -2.24 0.81 0.83
C VAL A 27 -2.16 0.21 -0.57
N THR A 28 -1.35 0.80 -1.44
CA THR A 28 -1.25 0.36 -2.83
C THR A 28 0.18 0.45 -3.38
N CYS A 29 0.36 -0.01 -4.62
CA CYS A 29 1.65 0.07 -5.31
C CYS A 29 1.98 1.50 -5.75
N MET A 30 3.30 1.80 -5.81
CA MET A 30 3.82 3.07 -6.34
C MET A 30 3.89 3.10 -7.88
N ASP A 31 3.30 2.13 -8.58
CA ASP A 31 3.29 2.08 -10.06
C ASP A 31 2.68 3.37 -10.63
N THR A 32 3.39 3.98 -11.58
CA THR A 32 3.00 5.27 -12.16
C THR A 32 1.67 5.24 -12.92
N ARG A 33 1.24 4.05 -13.36
CA ARG A 33 -0.05 3.86 -14.05
C ARG A 33 -1.25 4.00 -13.11
N LEU A 34 -1.01 3.94 -11.78
CA LEU A 34 -2.05 4.07 -10.76
C LEU A 34 -2.26 5.51 -10.29
N VAL A 35 -1.35 6.42 -10.63
CA VAL A 35 -1.42 7.83 -10.17
C VAL A 35 -2.69 8.49 -10.70
N ASN A 36 -3.52 8.97 -9.82
CA ASN A 36 -4.87 9.52 -10.01
C ASN A 36 -5.89 8.49 -10.58
N PHE A 37 -5.47 7.55 -11.44
CA PHE A 37 -6.37 6.62 -12.10
C PHE A 37 -7.04 5.63 -11.12
N LEU A 38 -6.32 5.17 -10.10
CA LEU A 38 -6.89 4.34 -9.04
C LEU A 38 -7.90 5.15 -8.22
N GLU A 39 -7.52 6.34 -7.79
CA GLU A 39 -8.36 7.24 -7.00
C GLU A 39 -9.63 7.62 -7.78
N ASP A 40 -9.51 7.98 -9.06
CA ASP A 40 -10.64 8.30 -9.93
C ASP A 40 -11.58 7.10 -10.14
N SER A 41 -11.00 5.88 -10.30
CA SER A 41 -11.79 4.64 -10.46
C SER A 41 -12.57 4.26 -9.19
N MET A 42 -12.14 4.73 -8.04
CA MET A 42 -12.82 4.55 -6.74
C MET A 42 -13.70 5.76 -6.36
N ASP A 43 -13.81 6.75 -7.22
CA ASP A 43 -14.50 8.02 -6.94
C ASP A 43 -13.97 8.66 -5.64
N ILE A 44 -12.64 8.72 -5.48
CA ILE A 44 -11.96 9.26 -4.31
C ILE A 44 -11.30 10.58 -4.68
N GLY A 45 -11.80 11.66 -4.08
CA GLY A 45 -11.27 13.00 -4.21
C GLY A 45 -10.22 13.37 -3.15
N ARG A 46 -9.67 14.57 -3.31
CA ARG A 46 -8.73 15.15 -2.33
C ARG A 46 -9.36 15.28 -0.96
N GLY A 47 -8.69 14.76 0.08
CA GLY A 47 -9.16 14.83 1.47
C GLY A 47 -10.10 13.70 1.89
N GLU A 48 -10.45 12.78 1.01
CA GLU A 48 -11.42 11.72 1.30
C GLU A 48 -10.80 10.45 1.88
N ALA A 49 -9.57 10.10 1.47
CA ALA A 49 -8.87 8.92 1.96
C ALA A 49 -7.40 9.20 2.26
N LYS A 50 -6.77 8.36 3.09
CA LYS A 50 -5.31 8.31 3.25
C LYS A 50 -4.73 7.32 2.27
N ILE A 51 -3.72 7.73 1.50
CA ILE A 51 -3.08 6.89 0.49
C ILE A 51 -1.62 6.63 0.87
N VAL A 52 -1.26 5.36 1.03
CA VAL A 52 0.11 4.89 1.26
C VAL A 52 0.56 4.12 0.03
N LYS A 53 1.58 4.61 -0.67
CA LYS A 53 2.12 3.98 -1.89
C LYS A 53 3.52 3.42 -1.63
N THR A 54 3.72 2.13 -1.89
CA THR A 54 4.99 1.41 -1.69
C THR A 54 5.30 0.51 -2.88
N ALA A 55 6.50 -0.05 -2.95
CA ALA A 55 6.83 -1.04 -3.96
C ALA A 55 6.14 -2.38 -3.63
N GLY A 56 5.07 -2.68 -4.36
CA GLY A 56 4.33 -3.94 -4.25
C GLY A 56 3.31 -4.03 -3.12
N ASN A 57 3.00 -2.93 -2.41
CA ASN A 57 2.03 -2.92 -1.28
C ASN A 57 2.26 -4.00 -0.19
N CYS A 58 3.48 -4.55 -0.08
CA CYS A 58 3.81 -5.59 0.89
C CYS A 58 4.13 -5.03 2.27
N VAL A 59 3.59 -5.65 3.31
CA VAL A 59 4.09 -5.52 4.68
C VAL A 59 5.34 -6.42 4.83
N THR A 60 6.38 -5.91 5.47
CA THR A 60 7.66 -6.62 5.59
C THR A 60 8.06 -6.90 7.04
N GLY A 61 7.20 -6.50 7.97
CA GLY A 61 7.42 -6.74 9.38
C GLY A 61 6.36 -6.09 10.27
N PRO A 62 6.32 -6.45 11.55
CA PRO A 62 5.23 -6.08 12.46
C PRO A 62 5.18 -4.57 12.78
N PHE A 63 6.23 -3.81 12.43
CA PHE A 63 6.33 -2.37 12.67
C PHE A 63 7.06 -1.65 11.53
N ASP A 64 6.83 -2.08 10.29
CA ASP A 64 7.40 -1.45 9.09
C ASP A 64 6.76 -0.10 8.75
N GLY A 65 7.14 0.50 7.61
CA GLY A 65 6.63 1.80 7.18
C GLY A 65 5.12 1.83 6.93
N ILE A 66 4.55 0.74 6.42
CA ILE A 66 3.11 0.61 6.19
C ILE A 66 2.38 0.54 7.53
N VAL A 67 2.79 -0.38 8.41
CA VAL A 67 2.18 -0.54 9.74
C VAL A 67 2.21 0.77 10.52
N ARG A 68 3.37 1.44 10.60
CA ARG A 68 3.46 2.75 11.27
C ARG A 68 2.53 3.79 10.70
N SER A 69 2.37 3.83 9.37
CA SER A 69 1.44 4.76 8.71
C SER A 69 -0.02 4.43 9.05
N LEU A 70 -0.38 3.15 9.05
CA LEU A 70 -1.72 2.71 9.42
C LEU A 70 -2.06 2.98 10.89
N LEU A 71 -1.09 2.84 11.81
CA LEU A 71 -1.30 3.21 13.22
C LEU A 71 -1.66 4.70 13.37
N ILE A 72 -0.95 5.59 12.66
CA ILE A 72 -1.30 7.02 12.66
C ILE A 72 -2.68 7.24 12.02
N CYS A 73 -2.99 6.55 10.92
CA CYS A 73 -4.31 6.65 10.28
C CYS A 73 -5.44 6.27 11.24
N ILE A 74 -5.30 5.15 11.96
CA ILE A 74 -6.31 4.65 12.88
C ILE A 74 -6.43 5.53 14.13
N PHE A 75 -5.33 5.73 14.85
CA PHE A 75 -5.37 6.31 16.19
C PHE A 75 -5.37 7.84 16.22
N GLU A 76 -4.85 8.49 15.17
CA GLU A 76 -4.75 9.97 15.13
C GLU A 76 -5.65 10.62 14.08
N LEU A 77 -6.02 9.88 13.03
CA LEU A 77 -6.72 10.45 11.88
C LEU A 77 -8.12 9.87 11.65
N GLY A 78 -8.61 9.04 12.57
CA GLY A 78 -9.98 8.53 12.57
C GLY A 78 -10.30 7.54 11.45
N VAL A 79 -9.29 6.87 10.90
CA VAL A 79 -9.51 5.81 9.92
C VAL A 79 -10.10 4.59 10.63
N ASN A 80 -11.19 4.07 10.09
CA ASN A 80 -11.89 2.89 10.60
C ASN A 80 -12.01 1.76 9.57
N GLU A 81 -11.43 1.91 8.38
CA GLU A 81 -11.47 0.93 7.30
C GLU A 81 -10.18 0.98 6.47
N ILE A 82 -9.63 -0.19 6.12
CA ILE A 82 -8.36 -0.32 5.37
C ILE A 82 -8.58 -1.12 4.10
N PHE A 83 -7.99 -0.64 3.00
CA PHE A 83 -7.97 -1.29 1.69
C PHE A 83 -6.55 -1.58 1.26
N ILE A 84 -6.22 -2.85 1.04
CA ILE A 84 -4.96 -3.29 0.43
C ILE A 84 -5.24 -3.54 -1.04
N ILE A 85 -4.65 -2.71 -1.91
CA ILE A 85 -4.94 -2.73 -3.34
C ILE A 85 -3.68 -3.08 -4.13
N GLY A 86 -3.62 -4.32 -4.59
CA GLY A 86 -2.66 -4.77 -5.60
C GLY A 86 -3.12 -4.40 -7.01
N HIS A 87 -2.30 -4.71 -8.02
CA HIS A 87 -2.69 -4.46 -9.40
C HIS A 87 -2.11 -5.49 -10.37
N HIS A 88 -2.80 -5.72 -11.46
CA HIS A 88 -2.30 -6.56 -12.53
C HIS A 88 -1.00 -6.03 -13.13
N GLU A 89 -0.16 -6.92 -13.64
CA GLU A 89 1.13 -6.60 -14.27
C GLU A 89 2.07 -5.80 -13.34
N CYS A 90 2.04 -6.06 -12.02
CA CYS A 90 2.95 -5.40 -11.08
C CYS A 90 4.40 -5.77 -11.38
N GLY A 91 5.26 -4.76 -11.45
CA GLY A 91 6.69 -4.95 -11.70
C GLY A 91 7.41 -5.79 -10.64
N MET A 92 6.87 -5.80 -9.42
CA MET A 92 7.43 -6.61 -8.30
C MET A 92 7.41 -8.11 -8.61
N ALA A 93 6.41 -8.62 -9.32
CA ALA A 93 6.33 -10.04 -9.69
C ALA A 93 7.51 -10.52 -10.57
N LYS A 94 8.33 -9.62 -11.10
CA LYS A 94 9.53 -9.92 -11.89
C LYS A 94 10.83 -9.48 -11.21
N THR A 95 10.73 -8.96 -9.99
CA THR A 95 11.88 -8.46 -9.23
C THR A 95 12.32 -9.52 -8.24
N THR A 96 13.61 -9.88 -8.26
CA THR A 96 14.21 -10.78 -7.27
C THR A 96 15.34 -10.07 -6.52
N ALA A 97 15.65 -10.55 -5.32
CA ALA A 97 16.78 -10.05 -4.53
C ALA A 97 18.11 -10.18 -5.32
N GLU A 98 18.27 -11.25 -6.09
CA GLU A 98 19.45 -11.47 -6.93
C GLU A 98 19.54 -10.44 -8.07
N SER A 99 18.44 -10.25 -8.82
CA SER A 99 18.41 -9.27 -9.92
C SER A 99 18.65 -7.86 -9.44
N LEU A 100 18.07 -7.51 -8.28
CA LEU A 100 18.25 -6.19 -7.66
C LEU A 100 19.70 -6.00 -7.19
N SER A 101 20.28 -7.00 -6.49
CA SER A 101 21.67 -6.98 -6.04
C SER A 101 22.64 -6.79 -7.22
N THR A 102 22.43 -7.49 -8.32
CA THR A 102 23.25 -7.35 -9.54
C THR A 102 23.21 -5.91 -10.07
N LYS A 103 22.04 -5.31 -10.13
CA LYS A 103 21.88 -3.90 -10.57
C LYS A 103 22.51 -2.90 -9.59
N MET A 104 22.44 -3.16 -8.30
CA MET A 104 23.07 -2.35 -7.27
C MET A 104 24.61 -2.38 -7.39
N LEU A 105 25.19 -3.57 -7.53
CA LEU A 105 26.62 -3.76 -7.76
C LEU A 105 27.10 -3.03 -9.03
N ALA A 106 26.34 -3.15 -10.11
CA ALA A 106 26.65 -2.46 -11.39
C ALA A 106 26.62 -0.92 -11.27
N ARG A 107 25.91 -0.37 -10.25
CA ARG A 107 25.86 1.04 -9.92
C ARG A 107 26.87 1.47 -8.85
N GLY A 108 27.77 0.57 -8.43
CA GLY A 108 28.85 0.85 -7.49
C GLY A 108 28.45 0.76 -6.01
N ILE A 109 27.30 0.14 -5.69
CA ILE A 109 26.97 -0.15 -4.29
C ILE A 109 27.90 -1.25 -3.78
N ALA A 110 28.51 -1.01 -2.60
CA ALA A 110 29.44 -1.96 -2.00
C ALA A 110 28.74 -3.31 -1.66
N PRO A 111 29.40 -4.46 -1.93
CA PRO A 111 28.84 -5.78 -1.62
C PRO A 111 28.44 -5.95 -0.16
N GLU A 112 29.21 -5.35 0.76
CA GLU A 112 28.95 -5.40 2.21
C GLU A 112 27.61 -4.74 2.57
N ALA A 113 27.29 -3.61 1.93
CA ALA A 113 26.00 -2.92 2.14
C ALA A 113 24.81 -3.77 1.65
N ILE A 114 24.98 -4.46 0.53
CA ILE A 114 23.97 -5.40 0.01
C ILE A 114 23.80 -6.59 0.97
N HIS A 115 24.93 -7.11 1.46
CA HIS A 115 24.93 -8.25 2.39
C HIS A 115 24.17 -7.93 3.69
N MET A 116 24.29 -6.70 4.21
CA MET A 116 23.61 -6.25 5.42
C MET A 116 22.09 -6.37 5.34
N VAL A 117 21.50 -6.15 4.16
CA VAL A 117 20.04 -6.15 3.95
C VAL A 117 19.54 -7.35 3.15
N ARG A 118 20.41 -8.32 2.89
CA ARG A 118 20.12 -9.46 1.99
C ARG A 118 18.88 -10.23 2.39
N LYS A 119 18.72 -10.57 3.66
CA LYS A 119 17.59 -11.35 4.18
C LYS A 119 16.26 -10.60 4.06
N GLU A 120 16.28 -9.30 4.34
CA GLU A 120 15.10 -8.44 4.20
C GLU A 120 14.72 -8.29 2.73
N MET A 121 15.72 -8.15 1.86
CA MET A 121 15.52 -8.05 0.41
C MET A 121 14.93 -9.34 -0.16
N GLU A 122 15.41 -10.51 0.24
CA GLU A 122 14.88 -11.82 -0.15
C GLU A 122 13.43 -11.98 0.31
N ARG A 123 13.13 -11.69 1.58
CA ARG A 123 11.78 -11.77 2.11
C ARG A 123 10.80 -10.88 1.34
N TRP A 124 11.21 -9.68 1.00
CA TRP A 124 10.38 -8.71 0.29
C TRP A 124 10.26 -9.00 -1.20
N ALA A 125 11.38 -9.16 -1.91
CA ALA A 125 11.37 -9.25 -3.37
C ALA A 125 11.05 -10.67 -3.87
N ASP A 126 11.62 -11.70 -3.23
CA ASP A 126 11.40 -13.09 -3.65
C ASP A 126 10.08 -13.65 -3.10
N GLY A 127 9.53 -13.05 -2.04
CA GLY A 127 8.21 -13.38 -1.50
C GLY A 127 7.05 -12.88 -2.38
N PHE A 128 7.28 -11.89 -3.24
CA PHE A 128 6.25 -11.37 -4.12
C PHE A 128 6.16 -12.22 -5.42
N THR A 129 5.27 -13.21 -5.42
CA THR A 129 5.10 -14.12 -6.58
C THR A 129 3.97 -13.68 -7.50
N HIS A 130 2.81 -13.41 -6.94
CA HIS A 130 1.61 -13.05 -7.69
C HIS A 130 0.83 -11.91 -6.99
N PRO A 131 0.32 -10.88 -7.73
CA PRO A 131 -0.34 -9.74 -7.11
C PRO A 131 -1.53 -10.08 -6.21
N ALA A 132 -2.37 -11.06 -6.59
CA ALA A 132 -3.53 -11.46 -5.80
C ALA A 132 -3.11 -12.15 -4.49
N GLU A 133 -2.20 -13.12 -4.56
CA GLU A 133 -1.65 -13.81 -3.39
C GLU A 133 -0.98 -12.82 -2.44
N ASN A 134 -0.20 -11.88 -2.97
CA ASN A 134 0.43 -10.84 -2.15
C ASN A 134 -0.59 -9.94 -1.42
N VAL A 135 -1.74 -9.65 -2.03
CA VAL A 135 -2.81 -8.91 -1.37
C VAL A 135 -3.42 -9.73 -0.23
N GLU A 136 -3.71 -11.03 -0.47
CA GLU A 136 -4.24 -11.93 0.56
C GLU A 136 -3.27 -12.06 1.74
N ASP A 137 -1.99 -12.29 1.48
CA ASP A 137 -0.94 -12.39 2.49
C ASP A 137 -0.80 -11.08 3.29
N THR A 138 -0.79 -9.93 2.62
CA THR A 138 -0.71 -8.62 3.29
C THR A 138 -1.92 -8.36 4.18
N VAL A 139 -3.12 -8.69 3.73
CA VAL A 139 -4.35 -8.60 4.55
C VAL A 139 -4.22 -9.48 5.79
N GLU A 140 -3.78 -10.74 5.63
CA GLU A 140 -3.63 -11.68 6.75
C GLU A 140 -2.53 -11.23 7.73
N GLU A 141 -1.38 -10.76 7.25
CA GLU A 141 -0.32 -10.23 8.10
C GLU A 141 -0.78 -9.03 8.94
N LEU A 142 -1.54 -8.10 8.34
CA LEU A 142 -2.11 -6.96 9.07
C LEU A 142 -3.16 -7.40 10.09
N ARG A 143 -4.01 -8.37 9.77
CA ARG A 143 -5.01 -8.92 10.69
C ARG A 143 -4.38 -9.65 11.88
N MET A 144 -3.28 -10.34 11.64
CA MET A 144 -2.51 -11.03 12.68
C MET A 144 -1.64 -10.07 13.50
N ASN A 145 -1.42 -8.85 13.02
CA ASN A 145 -0.61 -7.87 13.73
C ASN A 145 -1.32 -7.42 15.03
N PRO A 146 -0.67 -7.57 16.19
CA PRO A 146 -1.28 -7.24 17.48
C PRO A 146 -1.49 -5.71 17.69
N LEU A 147 -0.89 -4.87 16.85
CA LEU A 147 -1.01 -3.42 16.93
C LEU A 147 -2.21 -2.88 16.13
N ILE A 148 -2.80 -3.69 15.25
CA ILE A 148 -3.98 -3.31 14.46
C ILE A 148 -5.24 -3.76 15.21
N PRO A 149 -6.19 -2.86 15.50
CA PRO A 149 -7.45 -3.20 16.18
C PRO A 149 -8.27 -4.20 15.37
N LYS A 150 -8.92 -5.15 16.06
CA LYS A 150 -9.67 -6.22 15.40
C LYS A 150 -11.03 -5.79 14.86
N ASP A 151 -11.50 -4.62 15.27
CA ASP A 151 -12.73 -3.97 14.79
C ASP A 151 -12.53 -3.10 13.54
N VAL A 152 -11.30 -2.99 13.04
CA VAL A 152 -11.01 -2.33 11.76
C VAL A 152 -11.02 -3.37 10.64
N PRO A 153 -12.01 -3.34 9.71
CA PRO A 153 -12.04 -4.23 8.57
C PRO A 153 -10.88 -3.94 7.62
N ILE A 154 -10.28 -4.99 7.09
CA ILE A 154 -9.19 -4.91 6.11
C ILE A 154 -9.61 -5.66 4.86
N HIS A 155 -9.76 -4.93 3.76
CA HIS A 155 -10.17 -5.44 2.46
C HIS A 155 -8.96 -5.67 1.57
N GLY A 156 -9.03 -6.68 0.72
CA GLY A 156 -8.07 -6.95 -0.33
C GLY A 156 -8.70 -6.81 -1.71
N LEU A 157 -8.11 -5.99 -2.58
CA LEU A 157 -8.60 -5.73 -3.93
C LEU A 157 -7.49 -5.85 -4.96
N ILE A 158 -7.86 -6.17 -6.20
CA ILE A 158 -6.97 -6.10 -7.37
C ILE A 158 -7.50 -5.08 -8.36
N PHE A 159 -6.62 -4.18 -8.75
CA PHE A 159 -6.88 -3.12 -9.73
C PHE A 159 -6.32 -3.49 -11.10
N HIS A 160 -7.06 -3.21 -12.14
CA HIS A 160 -6.59 -3.37 -13.51
C HIS A 160 -6.10 -2.02 -14.07
N PRO A 161 -4.77 -1.83 -14.29
CA PRO A 161 -4.18 -0.51 -14.57
C PRO A 161 -4.49 0.05 -15.96
N ARG A 162 -5.22 -0.69 -16.81
CA ARG A 162 -5.64 -0.24 -18.16
C ARG A 162 -7.12 0.02 -18.26
N THR A 163 -7.95 -0.70 -17.49
CA THR A 163 -9.42 -0.62 -17.58
C THR A 163 -10.04 0.14 -16.41
N GLY A 164 -9.33 0.24 -15.27
CA GLY A 164 -9.88 0.79 -14.04
C GLY A 164 -10.78 -0.19 -13.27
N GLU A 165 -10.92 -1.43 -13.75
CA GLU A 165 -11.69 -2.47 -13.08
C GLU A 165 -11.07 -2.84 -11.73
N ILE A 166 -11.94 -3.04 -10.73
CA ILE A 166 -11.55 -3.42 -9.36
C ILE A 166 -12.26 -4.70 -8.99
N GLU A 167 -11.49 -5.72 -8.61
CA GLU A 167 -11.97 -6.99 -8.11
C GLU A 167 -11.75 -7.06 -6.59
N VAL A 168 -12.77 -7.49 -5.83
CA VAL A 168 -12.66 -7.73 -4.39
C VAL A 168 -12.23 -9.18 -4.17
N ILE A 169 -11.02 -9.38 -3.64
CA ILE A 169 -10.48 -10.70 -3.30
C ILE A 169 -10.82 -11.04 -1.85
N VAL A 170 -10.64 -10.08 -0.95
CA VAL A 170 -10.91 -10.26 0.48
C VAL A 170 -11.92 -9.20 0.94
N ASN A 171 -13.06 -9.67 1.45
CA ASN A 171 -14.05 -8.81 2.10
C ASN A 171 -13.80 -8.81 3.62
N GLY A 172 -13.26 -7.70 4.15
CA GLY A 172 -12.92 -7.54 5.55
C GLY A 172 -14.11 -7.72 6.50
N TYR A 173 -15.31 -7.32 6.11
CA TYR A 173 -16.52 -7.49 6.94
C TYR A 173 -16.91 -8.96 7.13
N THR A 174 -16.76 -9.79 6.10
CA THR A 174 -17.05 -11.23 6.21
C THR A 174 -16.10 -11.91 7.19
N GLN A 175 -14.85 -11.50 7.18
CA GLN A 175 -13.84 -12.06 8.09
C GLN A 175 -14.03 -11.59 9.54
N MET A 176 -14.50 -10.36 9.76
CA MET A 176 -14.84 -9.88 11.11
C MET A 176 -15.98 -10.68 11.73
N LYS A 177 -17.04 -11.01 11.00
CA LYS A 177 -18.15 -11.84 11.50
C LYS A 177 -17.65 -13.18 12.05
N GLN A 178 -16.75 -13.85 11.33
CA GLN A 178 -16.16 -15.13 11.77
C GLN A 178 -15.32 -15.01 13.06
N TYR A 179 -14.79 -13.83 13.36
CA TYR A 179 -14.00 -13.58 14.56
C TYR A 179 -14.88 -13.39 15.81
N TYR A 180 -16.03 -12.72 15.66
CA TYR A 180 -16.96 -12.43 16.78
C TYR A 180 -17.96 -13.58 17.06
N GLU A 181 -18.13 -14.52 16.14
CA GLU A 181 -19.01 -15.68 16.29
C GLU A 181 -18.33 -16.90 16.95
N LYS A 182 -17.05 -16.78 17.33
CA LYS A 182 -16.28 -17.79 18.10
C LYS A 182 -16.22 -17.43 19.59
#